data_6d5f95ad7e384ff87624a4b0fc1407a4
#
_entry.id   6d5f95ad7e384ff87624a4b0fc1407a4
#
_cell.length_a   1.000
_cell.length_b   1.000
_cell.length_c   1.000
_cell.angle_alpha   90.00
_cell.angle_beta   90.00
_cell.angle_gamma   90.00
#
_symmetry.space_group_name_H-M   'P 1'
#
loop_
_entity.id
_entity.type
_entity.pdbx_description
1 polymer ?
#
loop_
_entity_poly.entity_id
_entity_poly.type
_entity_poly.pdbx_seq_one_letter_code
_entity_poly.pdbx_strand_id
1 'polypeptide(L)'
;MFGMKNYSFYFFLLILIQIALLPNIFSKPIFGILSLPEPIDDNTTFLNESIDGAYINWLESAGAIVVPLHVWYSQEELKDILEQINGVLLQGSFRLLNFTSKWEKNARYIFNYTLENKLPIYGICFGFRLLNIFMSKNDSCMIRMRNHGNRNIELDPLIGKDSYLFSLFKERDFETFENNNTTVFIHRFGITPEMFYNEKNLVDNYKLTSFGYDLDGVKFIDSIENTELNIYGNQFHPEKTPFLRMKKYKRNHEDDSLRRSQLLAMRVVDIGRNYCPKKKIKNMDLFSKKYHVISTFQKNKFKFRYDKEMNMYYFEK
;
A
#
# COMPACT_ATOMS: atom_id res chain seq x y z
N MET A 1 -56.60 12.96 16.75
CA MET A 1 -56.12 12.38 15.50
C MET A 1 -54.93 13.21 14.93
N PHE A 2 -53.95 13.65 15.77
CA PHE A 2 -52.89 14.58 15.39
C PHE A 2 -51.47 14.04 15.68
N GLY A 3 -51.32 12.79 16.12
CA GLY A 3 -50.01 12.29 16.59
C GLY A 3 -49.21 11.39 15.62
N MET A 4 -49.81 10.79 14.62
CA MET A 4 -49.15 9.74 13.83
C MET A 4 -48.39 10.22 12.59
N LYS A 5 -48.67 11.40 12.06
CA LYS A 5 -47.99 11.92 10.84
C LYS A 5 -46.54 12.37 11.06
N ASN A 6 -46.15 12.78 12.27
CA ASN A 6 -44.82 13.27 12.55
C ASN A 6 -43.78 12.14 12.71
N TYR A 7 -44.17 10.98 13.26
CA TYR A 7 -43.25 9.85 13.45
C TYR A 7 -42.75 9.26 12.11
N SER A 8 -43.63 9.20 11.11
CA SER A 8 -43.25 8.73 9.77
C SER A 8 -42.24 9.66 9.09
N PHE A 9 -42.40 10.99 9.28
CA PHE A 9 -41.47 11.98 8.71
C PHE A 9 -40.10 11.91 9.39
N TYR A 10 -40.03 11.83 10.72
CA TYR A 10 -38.75 11.67 11.44
C TYR A 10 -38.08 10.34 11.15
N PHE A 11 -38.84 9.25 11.00
CA PHE A 11 -38.29 7.96 10.61
C PHE A 11 -37.71 7.99 9.19
N PHE A 12 -38.38 8.63 8.25
CA PHE A 12 -37.86 8.83 6.87
C PHE A 12 -36.64 9.73 6.84
N LEU A 13 -36.62 10.79 7.64
CA LEU A 13 -35.47 11.68 7.77
C LEU A 13 -34.27 10.97 8.38
N LEU A 14 -34.45 10.12 9.38
CA LEU A 14 -33.40 9.30 9.97
C LEU A 14 -32.85 8.28 8.96
N ILE A 15 -33.70 7.66 8.15
CA ILE A 15 -33.25 6.77 7.06
C ILE A 15 -32.47 7.56 6.00
N LEU A 16 -32.92 8.73 5.61
CA LEU A 16 -32.21 9.59 4.65
C LEU A 16 -30.86 10.05 5.21
N ILE A 17 -30.79 10.40 6.50
CA ILE A 17 -29.54 10.74 7.18
C ILE A 17 -28.63 9.52 7.27
N GLN A 18 -29.15 8.34 7.59
CA GLN A 18 -28.36 7.10 7.58
C GLN A 18 -27.84 6.75 6.18
N ILE A 19 -28.67 6.91 5.14
CA ILE A 19 -28.26 6.70 3.74
C ILE A 19 -27.23 7.76 3.32
N ALA A 20 -27.36 9.01 3.76
CA ALA A 20 -26.40 10.07 3.48
C ALA A 20 -25.07 9.91 4.26
N LEU A 21 -25.11 9.23 5.41
CA LEU A 21 -23.97 8.89 6.25
C LEU A 21 -23.35 7.53 5.90
N LEU A 22 -24.03 6.71 5.05
CA LEU A 22 -23.39 5.52 4.50
C LEU A 22 -22.16 6.00 3.71
N PRO A 23 -20.94 5.58 4.09
CA PRO A 23 -19.78 5.86 3.28
C PRO A 23 -20.09 5.37 1.87
N ASN A 24 -19.55 6.02 0.87
CA ASN A 24 -19.74 5.72 -0.56
C ASN A 24 -19.27 4.28 -0.87
N ILE A 25 -20.00 3.28 -0.38
CA ILE A 25 -19.71 1.84 -0.54
C ILE A 25 -19.54 1.47 -2.02
N PHE A 26 -20.12 2.27 -2.90
CA PHE A 26 -20.03 2.10 -4.35
C PHE A 26 -18.96 2.96 -5.03
N SER A 27 -18.28 3.87 -4.32
CA SER A 27 -17.20 4.63 -4.92
C SER A 27 -15.96 3.76 -5.07
N LYS A 28 -15.36 3.77 -6.27
CA LYS A 28 -14.06 3.16 -6.50
C LYS A 28 -12.96 4.11 -5.99
N PRO A 29 -12.29 3.81 -4.88
CA PRO A 29 -11.23 4.67 -4.39
C PRO A 29 -10.05 4.65 -5.36
N ILE A 30 -9.34 5.77 -5.44
CA ILE A 30 -8.19 5.93 -6.32
C ILE A 30 -6.92 5.85 -5.48
N PHE A 31 -6.02 4.96 -5.86
CA PHE A 31 -4.72 4.80 -5.24
C PHE A 31 -3.60 5.24 -6.17
N GLY A 32 -2.72 6.10 -5.68
CA GLY A 32 -1.48 6.43 -6.34
C GLY A 32 -0.40 5.39 -6.01
N ILE A 33 0.30 4.85 -7.01
CA ILE A 33 1.50 4.03 -6.79
C ILE A 33 2.72 4.84 -7.23
N LEU A 34 3.66 5.08 -6.30
CA LEU A 34 4.92 5.72 -6.66
C LEU A 34 5.74 4.77 -7.55
N SER A 35 5.97 5.18 -8.79
CA SER A 35 6.81 4.45 -9.72
C SER A 35 8.28 4.44 -9.27
N LEU A 36 9.04 3.48 -9.75
CA LEU A 36 10.46 3.33 -9.49
C LEU A 36 11.25 3.71 -10.73
N PRO A 37 12.33 4.50 -10.60
CA PRO A 37 13.18 4.80 -11.74
C PRO A 37 13.87 3.52 -12.22
N GLU A 38 13.87 3.24 -13.51
CA GLU A 38 14.63 2.15 -14.11
C GLU A 38 16.01 2.64 -14.54
N PRO A 39 17.08 1.86 -14.30
CA PRO A 39 18.40 2.19 -14.84
C PRO A 39 18.33 2.05 -16.36
N ILE A 40 18.62 3.14 -17.06
CA ILE A 40 18.99 3.09 -18.47
C ILE A 40 20.51 3.04 -18.49
N ASP A 41 21.09 2.18 -19.35
CA ASP A 41 22.52 1.95 -19.51
C ASP A 41 23.44 3.08 -19.04
N ASP A 42 24.60 2.72 -18.54
CA ASP A 42 25.63 3.43 -17.77
C ASP A 42 25.85 4.94 -17.94
N ASN A 43 25.10 5.65 -18.78
CA ASN A 43 25.37 7.08 -19.09
C ASN A 43 24.14 7.99 -19.21
N THR A 44 22.92 7.58 -18.80
CA THR A 44 21.75 8.40 -19.11
C THR A 44 20.89 8.80 -17.92
N THR A 45 20.40 10.02 -17.99
CA THR A 45 19.26 10.54 -17.22
C THR A 45 18.10 9.53 -17.25
N PHE A 46 17.57 9.17 -16.09
CA PHE A 46 16.42 8.28 -15.93
C PHE A 46 15.23 8.78 -16.77
N LEU A 47 15.02 8.16 -17.92
CA LEU A 47 13.87 8.45 -18.80
C LEU A 47 12.73 7.47 -18.59
N ASN A 48 13.02 6.29 -18.00
CA ASN A 48 12.04 5.23 -17.79
C ASN A 48 11.80 4.99 -16.31
N GLU A 49 10.60 4.62 -16.00
CA GLU A 49 10.17 4.21 -14.67
C GLU A 49 9.21 3.04 -14.77
N SER A 50 9.03 2.33 -13.68
CA SER A 50 8.18 1.14 -13.67
C SER A 50 7.29 1.02 -12.43
N ILE A 51 6.20 0.29 -12.61
CA ILE A 51 5.36 -0.24 -11.55
C ILE A 51 5.18 -1.73 -11.81
N ASP A 52 5.42 -2.56 -10.79
CA ASP A 52 5.13 -3.98 -10.87
C ASP A 52 3.61 -4.20 -10.90
N GLY A 53 3.14 -4.88 -11.95
CA GLY A 53 1.73 -5.14 -12.19
C GLY A 53 1.03 -5.92 -11.08
N ALA A 54 1.77 -6.65 -10.24
CA ALA A 54 1.20 -7.35 -9.10
C ALA A 54 0.53 -6.37 -8.11
N TYR A 55 1.13 -5.20 -7.85
CA TYR A 55 0.53 -4.18 -6.98
C TYR A 55 -0.73 -3.58 -7.59
N ILE A 56 -0.69 -3.32 -8.92
CA ILE A 56 -1.85 -2.79 -9.65
C ILE A 56 -3.00 -3.79 -9.56
N ASN A 57 -2.75 -5.04 -9.97
CA ASN A 57 -3.76 -6.10 -9.99
C ASN A 57 -4.31 -6.37 -8.59
N TRP A 58 -3.47 -6.28 -7.55
CA TRP A 58 -3.86 -6.51 -6.16
C TRP A 58 -4.86 -5.45 -5.66
N LEU A 59 -4.59 -4.16 -5.91
CA LEU A 59 -5.50 -3.08 -5.58
C LEU A 59 -6.79 -3.11 -6.43
N GLU A 60 -6.67 -3.35 -7.73
CA GLU A 60 -7.82 -3.42 -8.65
C GLU A 60 -8.72 -4.62 -8.34
N SER A 61 -8.16 -5.77 -7.91
CA SER A 61 -8.96 -6.93 -7.49
C SER A 61 -9.86 -6.66 -6.29
N ALA A 62 -9.52 -5.65 -5.48
CA ALA A 62 -10.31 -5.17 -4.36
C ALA A 62 -11.21 -3.96 -4.71
N GLY A 63 -11.23 -3.55 -5.97
CA GLY A 63 -12.14 -2.52 -6.50
C GLY A 63 -11.57 -1.10 -6.52
N ALA A 64 -10.27 -0.91 -6.36
CA ALA A 64 -9.63 0.41 -6.52
C ALA A 64 -9.43 0.77 -8.01
N ILE A 65 -9.16 2.05 -8.26
CA ILE A 65 -8.58 2.58 -9.48
C ILE A 65 -7.13 2.93 -9.16
N VAL A 66 -6.20 2.63 -10.06
CA VAL A 66 -4.78 2.88 -9.85
C VAL A 66 -4.26 3.95 -10.79
N VAL A 67 -3.50 4.91 -10.24
CA VAL A 67 -2.79 5.94 -11.00
C VAL A 67 -1.29 5.90 -10.68
N PRO A 68 -0.39 6.09 -11.65
CA PRO A 68 1.02 6.23 -11.38
C PRO A 68 1.31 7.60 -10.76
N LEU A 69 2.14 7.62 -9.71
CA LEU A 69 2.80 8.83 -9.23
C LEU A 69 4.19 8.84 -9.86
N HIS A 70 4.32 9.60 -10.93
CA HIS A 70 5.54 9.56 -11.75
C HIS A 70 6.76 10.18 -11.04
N VAL A 71 7.92 9.57 -11.23
CA VAL A 71 9.21 10.06 -10.68
C VAL A 71 9.52 11.49 -11.14
N TRP A 72 9.14 11.83 -12.39
CA TRP A 72 9.43 13.14 -12.98
C TRP A 72 8.47 14.24 -12.57
N TYR A 73 7.36 13.93 -11.88
CA TYR A 73 6.43 14.96 -11.44
C TYR A 73 7.13 16.00 -10.58
N SER A 74 6.73 17.25 -10.75
CA SER A 74 7.05 18.33 -9.82
C SER A 74 6.25 18.17 -8.52
N GLN A 75 6.61 18.90 -7.48
CA GLN A 75 5.85 18.86 -6.23
C GLN A 75 4.45 19.45 -6.41
N GLU A 76 4.25 20.40 -7.33
CA GLU A 76 2.95 20.96 -7.67
C GLU A 76 2.05 19.91 -8.33
N GLU A 77 2.59 19.13 -9.29
CA GLU A 77 1.86 18.03 -9.92
C GLU A 77 1.52 16.93 -8.92
N LEU A 78 2.48 16.57 -8.05
CA LEU A 78 2.24 15.61 -6.96
C LEU A 78 1.16 16.11 -6.01
N LYS A 79 1.21 17.38 -5.60
CA LYS A 79 0.18 17.97 -4.73
C LYS A 79 -1.19 17.91 -5.37
N ASP A 80 -1.28 18.28 -6.66
CA ASP A 80 -2.56 18.32 -7.37
C ASP A 80 -3.20 16.94 -7.47
N ILE A 81 -2.43 15.88 -7.72
CA ILE A 81 -2.95 14.51 -7.75
C ILE A 81 -3.26 13.99 -6.34
N LEU A 82 -2.38 14.24 -5.35
CA LEU A 82 -2.58 13.78 -3.97
C LEU A 82 -3.84 14.39 -3.31
N GLU A 83 -4.25 15.58 -3.72
CA GLU A 83 -5.50 16.20 -3.27
C GLU A 83 -6.77 15.53 -3.81
N GLN A 84 -6.63 14.66 -4.83
CA GLN A 84 -7.75 14.06 -5.57
C GLN A 84 -7.85 12.53 -5.39
N ILE A 85 -6.85 11.89 -4.79
CA ILE A 85 -6.82 10.43 -4.59
C ILE A 85 -7.18 10.04 -3.16
N ASN A 86 -7.45 8.76 -2.97
CA ASN A 86 -7.93 8.20 -1.70
C ASN A 86 -6.83 7.50 -0.90
N GLY A 87 -5.68 7.23 -1.51
CA GLY A 87 -4.57 6.58 -0.84
C GLY A 87 -3.33 6.49 -1.71
N VAL A 88 -2.23 6.14 -1.08
CA VAL A 88 -0.92 5.93 -1.73
C VAL A 88 -0.41 4.54 -1.39
N LEU A 89 0.14 3.85 -2.37
CA LEU A 89 0.91 2.62 -2.15
C LEU A 89 2.37 2.87 -2.54
N LEU A 90 3.27 2.55 -1.60
CA LEU A 90 4.71 2.48 -1.84
C LEU A 90 5.08 1.03 -2.12
N GLN A 91 5.50 0.74 -3.34
CA GLN A 91 5.80 -0.61 -3.79
C GLN A 91 7.16 -1.14 -3.31
N GLY A 92 7.33 -2.47 -3.36
CA GLY A 92 8.59 -3.16 -3.07
C GLY A 92 9.66 -2.93 -4.14
N SER A 93 10.93 -2.99 -3.72
CA SER A 93 12.09 -2.89 -4.61
C SER A 93 13.32 -3.50 -3.97
N PHE A 94 14.27 -3.95 -4.79
CA PHE A 94 15.64 -4.30 -4.34
C PHE A 94 16.61 -3.12 -4.35
N ARG A 95 16.15 -1.91 -4.63
CA ARG A 95 17.01 -0.74 -4.75
C ARG A 95 17.68 -0.37 -3.43
N LEU A 96 18.88 0.17 -3.57
CA LEU A 96 19.55 0.91 -2.51
C LEU A 96 19.03 2.34 -2.50
N LEU A 97 18.93 2.93 -1.32
CA LEU A 97 18.51 4.32 -1.15
C LEU A 97 19.65 5.28 -1.52
N ASN A 98 19.28 6.33 -2.23
CA ASN A 98 20.15 7.47 -2.50
C ASN A 98 19.35 8.76 -2.27
N PHE A 99 19.34 9.24 -1.04
CA PHE A 99 18.51 10.35 -0.55
C PHE A 99 18.71 11.69 -1.26
N THR A 100 19.62 11.77 -2.20
CA THR A 100 19.85 12.96 -3.04
C THR A 100 19.04 12.91 -4.33
N SER A 101 18.53 11.75 -4.72
CA SER A 101 17.81 11.57 -5.97
C SER A 101 16.46 12.32 -5.97
N LYS A 102 16.00 12.71 -7.16
CA LYS A 102 14.67 13.32 -7.32
C LYS A 102 13.56 12.38 -6.85
N TRP A 103 13.70 11.10 -7.13
CA TRP A 103 12.73 10.08 -6.71
C TRP A 103 12.53 10.06 -5.20
N GLU A 104 13.62 10.07 -4.44
CA GLU A 104 13.55 10.02 -2.97
C GLU A 104 13.01 11.32 -2.38
N LYS A 105 13.35 12.46 -2.98
CA LYS A 105 12.73 13.75 -2.62
C LYS A 105 11.22 13.71 -2.82
N ASN A 106 10.76 13.12 -3.92
CA ASN A 106 9.34 12.95 -4.20
C ASN A 106 8.70 11.93 -3.24
N ALA A 107 9.36 10.80 -2.95
CA ALA A 107 8.87 9.83 -1.97
C ALA A 107 8.70 10.46 -0.57
N ARG A 108 9.67 11.24 -0.13
CA ARG A 108 9.62 11.98 1.15
C ARG A 108 8.55 13.07 1.14
N TYR A 109 8.40 13.78 0.02
CA TYR A 109 7.32 14.76 -0.15
C TYR A 109 5.94 14.11 -0.03
N ILE A 110 5.74 12.98 -0.72
CA ILE A 110 4.49 12.21 -0.63
C ILE A 110 4.23 11.76 0.81
N PHE A 111 5.23 11.20 1.49
CA PHE A 111 5.10 10.77 2.89
C PHE A 111 4.72 11.94 3.81
N ASN A 112 5.39 13.09 3.72
CA ASN A 112 5.06 14.26 4.53
C ASN A 112 3.64 14.76 4.23
N TYR A 113 3.25 14.79 2.96
CA TYR A 113 1.90 15.16 2.56
C TYR A 113 0.85 14.22 3.18
N THR A 114 1.11 12.91 3.18
CA THR A 114 0.20 11.92 3.79
C THR A 114 0.06 12.14 5.29
N LEU A 115 1.13 12.44 6.01
CA LEU A 115 1.09 12.79 7.43
C LEU A 115 0.22 14.02 7.70
N GLU A 116 0.50 15.12 7.00
CA GLU A 116 -0.18 16.39 7.21
C GLU A 116 -1.68 16.31 6.90
N ASN A 117 -2.07 15.47 5.95
CA ASN A 117 -3.44 15.38 5.45
C ASN A 117 -4.16 14.11 5.86
N LYS A 118 -3.52 13.23 6.62
CA LYS A 118 -4.03 11.90 6.99
C LYS A 118 -4.49 11.09 5.77
N LEU A 119 -3.88 11.34 4.60
CA LEU A 119 -4.13 10.58 3.39
C LEU A 119 -3.59 9.16 3.60
N PRO A 120 -4.40 8.11 3.44
CA PRO A 120 -3.96 6.73 3.64
C PRO A 120 -2.70 6.39 2.85
N ILE A 121 -1.70 5.82 3.52
CA ILE A 121 -0.49 5.33 2.90
C ILE A 121 -0.20 3.89 3.33
N TYR A 122 0.10 3.05 2.36
CA TYR A 122 0.44 1.66 2.56
C TYR A 122 1.79 1.33 1.94
N GLY A 123 2.69 0.76 2.74
CA GLY A 123 4.04 0.39 2.29
C GLY A 123 4.24 -1.11 2.28
N ILE A 124 4.74 -1.67 1.17
CA ILE A 124 5.08 -3.09 1.05
C ILE A 124 6.58 -3.25 0.83
N CYS A 125 7.24 -4.08 1.64
CA CYS A 125 8.65 -4.45 1.49
C CYS A 125 9.57 -3.22 1.50
N PHE A 126 10.05 -2.76 0.34
CA PHE A 126 10.81 -1.52 0.24
C PHE A 126 9.99 -0.30 0.65
N GLY A 127 8.71 -0.24 0.24
CA GLY A 127 7.77 0.80 0.70
C GLY A 127 7.60 0.80 2.22
N PHE A 128 7.53 -0.37 2.85
CA PHE A 128 7.54 -0.51 4.30
C PHE A 128 8.81 0.05 4.94
N ARG A 129 9.99 -0.22 4.33
CA ARG A 129 11.25 0.38 4.77
C ARG A 129 11.22 1.89 4.72
N LEU A 130 10.69 2.46 3.63
CA LEU A 130 10.55 3.92 3.48
C LEU A 130 9.70 4.52 4.58
N LEU A 131 8.56 3.91 4.94
CA LEU A 131 7.73 4.37 6.05
C LEU A 131 8.51 4.45 7.35
N ASN A 132 9.30 3.41 7.67
CA ASN A 132 10.10 3.39 8.90
C ASN A 132 11.25 4.41 8.86
N ILE A 133 11.98 4.51 7.75
CA ILE A 133 13.09 5.46 7.57
C ILE A 133 12.59 6.91 7.64
N PHE A 134 11.47 7.20 6.97
CA PHE A 134 10.95 8.57 6.95
C PHE A 134 10.38 8.99 8.30
N MET A 135 9.73 8.06 9.01
CA MET A 135 9.20 8.33 10.35
C MET A 135 10.31 8.45 11.38
N SER A 136 11.27 7.53 11.40
CA SER A 136 12.41 7.60 12.33
C SER A 136 13.32 8.80 12.07
N LYS A 137 13.37 9.29 10.83
CA LYS A 137 14.37 10.25 10.34
C LYS A 137 15.80 9.72 10.46
N ASN A 138 15.96 8.40 10.52
CA ASN A 138 17.22 7.69 10.66
C ASN A 138 17.38 6.67 9.54
N ASP A 139 18.29 6.94 8.63
CA ASP A 139 18.52 6.08 7.45
C ASP A 139 19.23 4.76 7.84
N SER A 140 19.80 4.70 9.05
CA SER A 140 20.51 3.53 9.58
C SER A 140 19.67 2.65 10.47
N CYS A 141 18.35 2.89 10.57
CA CYS A 141 17.44 2.10 11.42
C CYS A 141 17.18 0.68 10.91
N MET A 142 17.96 0.15 9.97
CA MET A 142 17.78 -1.16 9.37
C MET A 142 19.06 -1.94 9.25
N ILE A 143 18.96 -3.27 9.39
CA ILE A 143 20.07 -4.21 9.17
C ILE A 143 19.85 -5.04 7.92
N ARG A 144 20.94 -5.60 7.40
CA ARG A 144 20.91 -6.56 6.32
C ARG A 144 20.40 -7.90 6.84
N MET A 145 19.46 -8.49 6.10
CA MET A 145 18.82 -9.77 6.40
C MET A 145 18.84 -10.72 5.21
N ARG A 146 18.68 -12.00 5.49
CA ARG A 146 18.56 -13.04 4.47
C ARG A 146 17.14 -13.59 4.52
N ASN A 147 16.23 -13.01 3.75
CA ASN A 147 14.87 -13.51 3.73
C ASN A 147 14.32 -13.65 2.31
N HIS A 148 13.97 -14.87 1.95
CA HIS A 148 13.29 -15.21 0.71
C HIS A 148 12.51 -16.52 0.87
N GLY A 149 11.39 -16.61 0.15
CA GLY A 149 10.50 -17.79 0.16
C GLY A 149 9.28 -17.60 1.05
N ASN A 150 8.58 -18.69 1.26
CA ASN A 150 7.37 -18.71 2.07
C ASN A 150 7.72 -18.93 3.53
N ARG A 151 7.08 -18.18 4.42
CA ARG A 151 7.26 -18.25 5.87
C ARG A 151 5.93 -18.06 6.58
N ASN A 152 5.90 -18.48 7.84
CA ASN A 152 4.87 -18.06 8.78
C ASN A 152 5.19 -16.70 9.39
N ILE A 153 4.23 -16.14 10.09
CA ILE A 153 4.31 -14.86 10.80
C ILE A 153 3.99 -15.11 12.26
N GLU A 154 4.62 -14.36 13.13
CA GLU A 154 4.29 -14.30 14.55
C GLU A 154 3.46 -13.03 14.80
N LEU A 155 2.22 -13.17 15.23
CA LEU A 155 1.39 -12.02 15.61
C LEU A 155 1.89 -11.40 16.92
N ASP A 156 1.79 -10.08 17.02
CA ASP A 156 1.98 -9.43 18.29
C ASP A 156 0.89 -9.92 19.28
N PRO A 157 1.27 -10.40 20.48
CA PRO A 157 0.32 -11.04 21.40
C PRO A 157 -0.74 -10.07 21.96
N LEU A 158 -0.49 -8.76 21.93
CA LEU A 158 -1.38 -7.75 22.48
C LEU A 158 -2.27 -7.13 21.41
N ILE A 159 -1.75 -6.93 20.20
CA ILE A 159 -2.39 -6.13 19.16
C ILE A 159 -2.67 -6.95 17.89
N GLY A 160 -1.91 -8.01 17.62
CA GLY A 160 -1.89 -8.69 16.34
C GLY A 160 -3.28 -9.07 15.81
N LYS A 161 -4.10 -9.76 16.61
CA LYS A 161 -5.47 -10.14 16.21
C LYS A 161 -6.44 -8.96 16.22
N ASP A 162 -6.21 -7.95 17.05
CA ASP A 162 -7.04 -6.74 17.14
C ASP A 162 -6.58 -5.63 16.18
N SER A 163 -5.56 -5.90 15.38
CA SER A 163 -5.06 -4.97 14.37
C SER A 163 -6.16 -4.58 13.40
N TYR A 164 -6.26 -3.28 13.12
CA TYR A 164 -7.17 -2.77 12.12
C TYR A 164 -6.82 -3.30 10.72
N LEU A 165 -5.53 -3.48 10.44
CA LEU A 165 -5.04 -4.03 9.17
C LEU A 165 -5.55 -5.46 8.94
N PHE A 166 -5.61 -6.30 10.00
CA PHE A 166 -6.07 -7.69 9.91
C PHE A 166 -7.54 -7.90 10.30
N SER A 167 -8.30 -6.83 10.50
CA SER A 167 -9.67 -6.90 11.04
C SER A 167 -10.71 -7.62 10.15
N LEU A 168 -10.37 -7.97 8.91
CA LEU A 168 -11.17 -8.86 8.07
C LEU A 168 -10.80 -10.34 8.23
N PHE A 169 -9.71 -10.65 8.93
CA PHE A 169 -9.29 -12.02 9.20
C PHE A 169 -10.22 -12.67 10.23
N LYS A 170 -10.45 -13.97 10.03
CA LYS A 170 -11.12 -14.84 11.01
C LYS A 170 -10.07 -15.70 11.70
N GLU A 171 -10.45 -16.42 12.76
CA GLU A 171 -9.56 -17.28 13.52
C GLU A 171 -8.74 -18.22 12.64
N ARG A 172 -9.37 -18.89 11.67
CA ARG A 172 -8.67 -19.74 10.70
C ARG A 172 -7.60 -18.98 9.91
N ASP A 173 -7.85 -17.73 9.55
CA ASP A 173 -6.89 -16.92 8.80
C ASP A 173 -5.64 -16.61 9.64
N PHE A 174 -5.84 -16.37 10.95
CA PHE A 174 -4.75 -16.19 11.91
C PHE A 174 -3.99 -17.49 12.16
N GLU A 175 -4.70 -18.59 12.42
CA GLU A 175 -4.09 -19.92 12.64
C GLU A 175 -3.17 -20.30 11.47
N THR A 176 -3.65 -20.15 10.24
CA THR A 176 -2.85 -20.48 9.05
C THR A 176 -1.75 -19.47 8.77
N PHE A 177 -1.89 -18.22 9.24
CA PHE A 177 -0.89 -17.18 9.11
C PHE A 177 0.32 -17.44 10.04
N GLU A 178 0.07 -17.94 11.25
CA GLU A 178 1.09 -18.23 12.23
C GLU A 178 1.73 -19.62 12.06
N ASN A 179 0.97 -20.62 11.62
CA ASN A 179 1.45 -22.00 11.62
C ASN A 179 1.89 -22.54 10.27
N ASN A 180 1.49 -21.88 9.17
CA ASN A 180 1.79 -22.35 7.82
C ASN A 180 2.75 -21.39 7.12
N ASN A 181 3.75 -21.93 6.45
CA ASN A 181 4.68 -21.17 5.61
C ASN A 181 3.99 -20.68 4.31
N THR A 182 3.04 -19.77 4.44
CA THR A 182 2.16 -19.31 3.35
C THR A 182 2.38 -17.85 2.95
N THR A 183 3.22 -17.11 3.68
CA THR A 183 3.49 -15.71 3.45
C THR A 183 4.78 -15.51 2.68
N VAL A 184 4.73 -14.76 1.59
CA VAL A 184 5.86 -14.56 0.68
C VAL A 184 6.77 -13.44 1.17
N PHE A 185 8.04 -13.78 1.44
CA PHE A 185 9.09 -12.83 1.76
C PHE A 185 10.15 -12.76 0.67
N ILE A 186 10.54 -11.56 0.26
CA ILE A 186 11.60 -11.31 -0.72
C ILE A 186 12.29 -9.99 -0.34
N HIS A 187 13.12 -10.00 0.72
CA HIS A 187 13.79 -8.78 1.16
C HIS A 187 15.21 -9.02 1.67
N ARG A 188 16.03 -7.97 1.65
CA ARG A 188 17.43 -7.97 2.08
C ARG A 188 17.69 -7.09 3.29
N PHE A 189 16.70 -6.34 3.75
CA PHE A 189 16.80 -5.43 4.88
C PHE A 189 15.54 -5.49 5.70
N GLY A 190 15.67 -5.32 7.00
CA GLY A 190 14.57 -5.26 7.95
C GLY A 190 14.99 -4.49 9.19
N ILE A 191 14.02 -4.21 10.05
CA ILE A 191 14.22 -3.58 11.35
C ILE A 191 13.97 -4.60 12.44
N THR A 192 14.91 -4.75 13.38
CA THR A 192 14.71 -5.63 14.54
C THR A 192 13.82 -4.97 15.59
N PRO A 193 13.18 -5.74 16.49
CA PRO A 193 12.46 -5.15 17.62
C PRO A 193 13.32 -4.21 18.46
N GLU A 194 14.59 -4.57 18.71
CA GLU A 194 15.51 -3.73 19.46
C GLU A 194 15.74 -2.38 18.76
N MET A 195 16.03 -2.39 17.46
CA MET A 195 16.20 -1.15 16.69
C MET A 195 14.94 -0.30 16.67
N PHE A 196 13.77 -0.94 16.55
CA PHE A 196 12.48 -0.24 16.56
C PHE A 196 12.25 0.47 17.90
N TYR A 197 12.44 -0.25 19.03
CA TYR A 197 12.21 0.32 20.35
C TYR A 197 13.25 1.38 20.75
N ASN A 198 14.42 1.40 20.12
CA ASN A 198 15.43 2.46 20.30
C ASN A 198 15.11 3.72 19.48
N GLU A 199 14.18 3.64 18.53
CA GLU A 199 13.76 4.78 17.70
C GLU A 199 12.46 5.40 18.24
N LYS A 200 12.58 6.44 19.06
CA LYS A 200 11.44 7.10 19.71
C LYS A 200 10.32 7.47 18.71
N ASN A 201 10.69 7.99 17.52
CA ASN A 201 9.70 8.37 16.53
C ASN A 201 8.91 7.17 15.98
N LEU A 202 9.51 5.97 15.95
CA LEU A 202 8.79 4.76 15.53
C LEU A 202 7.83 4.32 16.64
N VAL A 203 8.32 4.25 17.88
CA VAL A 203 7.54 3.83 19.05
C VAL A 203 6.34 4.74 19.30
N ASP A 204 6.53 6.05 19.18
CA ASP A 204 5.47 7.04 19.39
C ASP A 204 4.40 7.01 18.30
N ASN A 205 4.73 6.53 17.10
CA ASN A 205 3.86 6.64 15.94
C ASN A 205 3.36 5.32 15.38
N TYR A 206 3.94 4.18 15.73
CA TYR A 206 3.54 2.89 15.17
C TYR A 206 3.17 1.87 16.24
N LYS A 207 2.09 1.14 15.98
CA LYS A 207 1.78 -0.11 16.65
C LYS A 207 2.36 -1.25 15.82
N LEU A 208 3.09 -2.15 16.49
CA LEU A 208 3.55 -3.39 15.86
C LEU A 208 2.41 -4.39 15.84
N THR A 209 2.19 -5.02 14.70
CA THR A 209 1.09 -5.98 14.57
C THR A 209 1.58 -7.40 14.32
N SER A 210 2.78 -7.56 13.73
CA SER A 210 3.40 -8.86 13.55
C SER A 210 4.92 -8.79 13.41
N PHE A 211 5.53 -9.97 13.58
CA PHE A 211 6.96 -10.23 13.45
C PHE A 211 7.22 -11.38 12.48
N GLY A 212 8.41 -11.39 11.92
CA GLY A 212 8.93 -12.50 11.14
C GLY A 212 10.32 -12.91 11.62
N TYR A 213 10.82 -14.03 11.07
CA TYR A 213 12.18 -14.51 11.28
C TYR A 213 12.84 -14.72 9.93
N ASP A 214 14.08 -14.25 9.81
CA ASP A 214 14.86 -14.49 8.60
C ASP A 214 15.45 -15.92 8.56
N LEU A 215 16.25 -16.22 7.53
CA LEU A 215 16.88 -17.54 7.37
C LEU A 215 17.90 -17.88 8.46
N ASP A 216 18.44 -16.88 9.13
CA ASP A 216 19.43 -17.03 10.19
C ASP A 216 18.77 -16.96 11.59
N GLY A 217 17.42 -16.90 11.65
CA GLY A 217 16.64 -16.86 12.90
C GLY A 217 16.57 -15.46 13.52
N VAL A 218 16.97 -14.42 12.81
CA VAL A 218 16.89 -13.04 13.29
C VAL A 218 15.45 -12.55 13.22
N LYS A 219 14.89 -12.17 14.37
CA LYS A 219 13.54 -11.59 14.48
C LYS A 219 13.52 -10.18 13.91
N PHE A 220 12.49 -9.87 13.12
CA PHE A 220 12.27 -8.54 12.55
C PHE A 220 10.80 -8.13 12.65
N ILE A 221 10.58 -6.80 12.60
CA ILE A 221 9.24 -6.24 12.51
C ILE A 221 8.67 -6.53 11.13
N ASP A 222 7.52 -7.15 11.10
CA ASP A 222 6.89 -7.57 9.85
C ASP A 222 5.74 -6.67 9.41
N SER A 223 4.93 -6.18 10.35
CA SER A 223 3.87 -5.22 10.04
C SER A 223 3.65 -4.18 11.11
N ILE A 224 3.19 -3.00 10.67
CA ILE A 224 2.90 -1.83 11.49
C ILE A 224 1.58 -1.21 11.08
N GLU A 225 0.96 -0.49 12.03
CA GLU A 225 -0.17 0.38 11.76
C GLU A 225 -0.18 1.65 12.61
N ASN A 226 -0.77 2.71 12.05
CA ASN A 226 -1.23 3.89 12.76
C ASN A 226 -2.58 4.32 12.19
N THR A 227 -3.64 4.04 12.91
CA THR A 227 -5.02 4.32 12.49
C THR A 227 -5.38 5.81 12.54
N GLU A 228 -4.69 6.60 13.35
CA GLU A 228 -4.93 8.05 13.45
C GLU A 228 -4.31 8.83 12.30
N LEU A 229 -3.14 8.38 11.83
CA LEU A 229 -2.41 8.96 10.70
C LEU A 229 -2.69 8.23 9.38
N ASN A 230 -3.47 7.14 9.40
CA ASN A 230 -3.75 6.27 8.26
C ASN A 230 -2.47 5.70 7.61
N ILE A 231 -1.51 5.26 8.42
CA ILE A 231 -0.26 4.65 7.95
C ILE A 231 -0.30 3.15 8.24
N TYR A 232 -0.03 2.36 7.22
CA TYR A 232 -0.02 0.91 7.31
C TYR A 232 1.10 0.34 6.47
N GLY A 233 1.61 -0.81 6.85
CA GLY A 233 2.61 -1.46 6.02
C GLY A 233 3.04 -2.82 6.53
N ASN A 234 3.64 -3.58 5.62
CA ASN A 234 4.20 -4.89 5.92
C ASN A 234 5.47 -5.20 5.09
N GLN A 235 6.32 -6.03 5.66
CA GLN A 235 7.57 -6.45 5.03
C GLN A 235 7.33 -7.57 3.99
N PHE A 236 6.33 -8.41 4.18
CA PHE A 236 5.96 -9.47 3.25
C PHE A 236 5.23 -8.94 2.00
N HIS A 237 4.99 -9.84 1.03
CA HIS A 237 4.41 -9.50 -0.27
C HIS A 237 3.04 -10.16 -0.45
N PRO A 238 1.92 -9.56 0.04
CA PRO A 238 0.59 -10.12 -0.16
C PRO A 238 0.21 -10.11 -1.65
N GLU A 239 0.66 -9.13 -2.42
CA GLU A 239 0.40 -9.00 -3.85
C GLU A 239 1.09 -10.08 -4.69
N LYS A 240 2.17 -10.68 -4.19
CA LYS A 240 2.89 -11.73 -4.93
C LYS A 240 2.17 -13.06 -4.90
N THR A 241 1.44 -13.37 -3.85
CA THR A 241 0.71 -14.63 -3.71
C THR A 241 -0.20 -14.91 -4.90
N PRO A 242 -1.14 -14.04 -5.30
CA PRO A 242 -1.98 -14.30 -6.46
C PRO A 242 -1.33 -13.97 -7.81
N PHE A 243 -0.40 -13.03 -7.87
CA PHE A 243 0.01 -12.43 -9.15
C PHE A 243 1.47 -12.64 -9.55
N LEU A 244 2.31 -13.21 -8.68
CA LEU A 244 3.70 -13.51 -9.04
C LEU A 244 3.77 -14.72 -9.99
N ARG A 245 4.44 -14.56 -11.13
CA ARG A 245 4.59 -15.61 -12.15
C ARG A 245 6.03 -16.09 -12.37
N MET A 246 6.97 -15.69 -11.53
CA MET A 246 8.38 -16.06 -11.68
C MET A 246 8.63 -17.50 -11.24
N LYS A 247 9.18 -18.34 -12.13
CA LYS A 247 9.51 -19.77 -11.86
C LYS A 247 10.48 -19.98 -10.70
N LYS A 248 11.32 -18.99 -10.40
CA LYS A 248 12.36 -19.05 -9.36
C LYS A 248 11.81 -19.17 -7.94
N TYR A 249 10.62 -18.64 -7.69
CA TYR A 249 10.02 -18.65 -6.36
C TYR A 249 8.87 -19.67 -6.34
N LYS A 250 8.99 -20.72 -5.51
CA LYS A 250 7.86 -21.61 -5.25
C LYS A 250 6.73 -20.79 -4.65
N ARG A 251 5.60 -20.75 -5.34
CA ARG A 251 4.41 -20.01 -4.89
C ARG A 251 3.63 -20.89 -3.93
N ASN A 252 3.11 -20.27 -2.91
CA ASN A 252 2.02 -20.85 -2.18
C ASN A 252 0.70 -20.30 -2.74
N HIS A 253 0.04 -21.07 -3.59
CA HIS A 253 -1.29 -20.78 -4.11
C HIS A 253 -2.37 -21.56 -3.36
N GLU A 254 -2.11 -21.94 -2.12
CA GLU A 254 -3.12 -22.55 -1.27
C GLU A 254 -4.24 -21.53 -1.00
N ASP A 255 -5.45 -22.04 -0.88
CA ASP A 255 -6.67 -21.24 -0.73
C ASP A 255 -6.57 -20.23 0.42
N ASP A 256 -5.97 -20.63 1.56
CA ASP A 256 -5.80 -19.76 2.71
C ASP A 256 -4.84 -18.60 2.44
N SER A 257 -3.79 -18.85 1.66
CA SER A 257 -2.83 -17.83 1.23
C SER A 257 -3.46 -16.80 0.31
N LEU A 258 -4.20 -17.26 -0.69
CA LEU A 258 -4.92 -16.42 -1.64
C LEU A 258 -6.00 -15.61 -0.92
N ARG A 259 -6.74 -16.25 -0.03
CA ARG A 259 -7.79 -15.62 0.78
C ARG A 259 -7.23 -14.47 1.64
N ARG A 260 -6.14 -14.69 2.39
CA ARG A 260 -5.52 -13.64 3.21
C ARG A 260 -5.01 -12.47 2.39
N SER A 261 -4.37 -12.77 1.24
CA SER A 261 -3.95 -11.72 0.30
C SER A 261 -5.13 -10.86 -0.13
N GLN A 262 -6.27 -11.48 -0.48
CA GLN A 262 -7.47 -10.77 -0.91
C GLN A 262 -8.10 -9.98 0.24
N LEU A 263 -8.16 -10.52 1.46
CA LEU A 263 -8.67 -9.81 2.63
C LEU A 263 -7.86 -8.55 2.95
N LEU A 264 -6.52 -8.64 2.84
CA LEU A 264 -5.64 -7.48 2.98
C LEU A 264 -5.89 -6.43 1.89
N ALA A 265 -6.00 -6.86 0.61
CA ALA A 265 -6.33 -5.94 -0.48
C ALA A 265 -7.65 -5.21 -0.21
N MET A 266 -8.68 -5.95 0.20
CA MET A 266 -9.98 -5.38 0.55
C MET A 266 -9.87 -4.39 1.69
N ARG A 267 -9.11 -4.71 2.75
CA ARG A 267 -8.90 -3.79 3.88
C ARG A 267 -8.19 -2.51 3.47
N VAL A 268 -7.10 -2.61 2.70
CA VAL A 268 -6.37 -1.43 2.23
C VAL A 268 -7.25 -0.54 1.35
N VAL A 269 -8.03 -1.14 0.47
CA VAL A 269 -8.97 -0.40 -0.39
C VAL A 269 -10.11 0.22 0.42
N ASP A 270 -10.61 -0.45 1.47
CA ASP A 270 -11.64 0.10 2.37
C ASP A 270 -11.11 1.29 3.19
N ILE A 271 -9.85 1.26 3.63
CA ILE A 271 -9.21 2.41 4.27
C ILE A 271 -9.25 3.62 3.33
N GLY A 272 -8.88 3.44 2.06
CA GLY A 272 -8.97 4.51 1.07
C GLY A 272 -10.41 4.95 0.78
N ARG A 273 -11.37 4.01 0.75
CA ARG A 273 -12.80 4.33 0.53
C ARG A 273 -13.39 5.21 1.63
N ASN A 274 -12.89 5.07 2.85
CA ASN A 274 -13.29 5.87 4.00
C ASN A 274 -12.61 7.24 4.06
N TYR A 275 -11.59 7.48 3.25
CA TYR A 275 -10.93 8.78 3.16
C TYR A 275 -11.65 9.70 2.18
N CYS A 276 -11.86 10.96 2.58
CA CYS A 276 -12.44 11.99 1.74
C CYS A 276 -11.36 12.88 1.14
N PRO A 277 -11.07 12.79 -0.17
CA PRO A 277 -10.10 13.65 -0.82
C PRO A 277 -10.44 15.15 -0.71
N LYS A 278 -9.44 16.02 -0.67
CA LYS A 278 -9.62 17.47 -0.59
C LYS A 278 -10.34 18.05 -1.81
N LYS A 279 -10.08 17.47 -2.98
CA LYS A 279 -10.71 17.88 -4.24
C LYS A 279 -11.50 16.70 -4.83
N LYS A 280 -12.74 16.96 -5.19
CA LYS A 280 -13.56 15.98 -5.93
C LYS A 280 -13.19 16.00 -7.41
N ILE A 281 -13.03 14.83 -8.00
CA ILE A 281 -12.86 14.68 -9.44
C ILE A 281 -14.19 14.99 -10.11
N LYS A 282 -14.23 16.10 -10.87
CA LYS A 282 -15.44 16.53 -11.58
C LYS A 282 -15.66 15.74 -12.88
N ASN A 283 -14.59 15.30 -13.51
CA ASN A 283 -14.62 14.56 -14.77
C ASN A 283 -13.53 13.48 -14.75
N MET A 284 -13.94 12.23 -14.68
CA MET A 284 -13.03 11.07 -14.58
C MET A 284 -12.25 10.85 -15.89
N ASP A 285 -12.82 11.19 -17.06
CA ASP A 285 -12.12 11.05 -18.34
C ASP A 285 -10.96 12.04 -18.46
N LEU A 286 -11.18 13.28 -18.01
CA LEU A 286 -10.12 14.30 -17.96
C LEU A 286 -9.05 13.94 -16.94
N PHE A 287 -9.45 13.46 -15.76
CA PHE A 287 -8.53 12.98 -14.75
C PHE A 287 -7.68 11.82 -15.28
N SER A 288 -8.32 10.82 -15.91
CA SER A 288 -7.64 9.66 -16.48
C SER A 288 -6.66 10.03 -17.59
N LYS A 289 -7.01 11.01 -18.43
CA LYS A 289 -6.11 11.52 -19.46
C LYS A 289 -4.92 12.27 -18.88
N LYS A 290 -5.15 13.06 -17.84
CA LYS A 290 -4.10 13.88 -17.20
C LYS A 290 -3.11 13.04 -16.40
N TYR A 291 -3.61 12.06 -15.64
CA TYR A 291 -2.81 11.29 -14.68
C TYR A 291 -2.58 9.83 -15.07
N HIS A 292 -2.89 9.47 -16.30
CA HIS A 292 -2.57 8.15 -16.84
C HIS A 292 -3.13 6.99 -16.00
N VAL A 293 -4.43 7.04 -15.66
CA VAL A 293 -5.10 5.94 -14.95
C VAL A 293 -4.85 4.60 -15.66
N ILE A 294 -4.26 3.64 -14.98
CA ILE A 294 -3.75 2.40 -15.60
C ILE A 294 -4.87 1.55 -16.17
N SER A 295 -5.98 1.42 -15.48
CA SER A 295 -7.17 0.65 -15.92
C SER A 295 -7.83 1.18 -17.21
N THR A 296 -7.54 2.41 -17.62
CA THR A 296 -8.07 3.03 -18.85
C THR A 296 -7.08 3.03 -20.00
N PHE A 297 -5.87 2.55 -19.81
CA PHE A 297 -4.75 2.63 -20.77
C PHE A 297 -4.96 1.90 -22.09
N GLN A 298 -5.86 0.97 -22.18
CA GLN A 298 -6.11 0.24 -23.44
C GLN A 298 -6.53 1.13 -24.63
N LYS A 299 -6.78 2.42 -24.41
CA LYS A 299 -7.27 3.35 -25.44
C LYS A 299 -6.40 4.58 -25.70
N ASN A 300 -5.35 4.87 -24.93
CA ASN A 300 -4.60 6.13 -25.05
C ASN A 300 -3.15 5.94 -25.52
N LYS A 301 -2.68 6.86 -26.36
CA LYS A 301 -1.41 6.91 -27.09
C LYS A 301 -0.15 7.10 -26.23
N PHE A 302 -0.11 6.65 -24.98
CA PHE A 302 1.12 6.71 -24.21
C PHE A 302 2.02 5.52 -24.54
N LYS A 303 3.31 5.78 -24.71
CA LYS A 303 4.32 4.75 -24.84
C LYS A 303 4.54 4.10 -23.47
N PHE A 304 3.79 3.09 -23.15
CA PHE A 304 4.17 2.17 -22.11
C PHE A 304 4.42 0.79 -22.71
N ARG A 305 5.39 0.10 -22.19
CA ARG A 305 5.64 -1.29 -22.49
C ARG A 305 5.19 -2.14 -21.31
N TYR A 306 4.25 -3.03 -21.54
CA TYR A 306 3.93 -4.08 -20.58
C TYR A 306 4.77 -5.31 -20.89
N ASP A 307 5.67 -5.64 -19.97
CA ASP A 307 6.41 -6.89 -20.04
C ASP A 307 5.61 -8.00 -19.38
N LYS A 308 5.04 -8.88 -20.22
CA LYS A 308 4.18 -9.98 -19.75
C LYS A 308 4.93 -11.03 -18.92
N GLU A 309 6.21 -11.23 -19.19
CA GLU A 309 7.01 -12.21 -18.46
C GLU A 309 7.38 -11.71 -17.05
N MET A 310 7.71 -10.44 -16.92
CA MET A 310 8.03 -9.78 -15.66
C MET A 310 6.81 -9.17 -14.96
N ASN A 311 5.65 -9.08 -15.62
CA ASN A 311 4.46 -8.39 -15.12
C ASN A 311 4.72 -6.93 -14.73
N MET A 312 5.50 -6.22 -15.54
CA MET A 312 5.96 -4.86 -15.26
C MET A 312 5.33 -3.85 -16.24
N TYR A 313 4.90 -2.71 -15.72
CA TYR A 313 4.51 -1.54 -16.50
C TYR A 313 5.67 -0.55 -16.52
N TYR A 314 6.18 -0.24 -17.70
CA TYR A 314 7.23 0.76 -17.94
C TYR A 314 6.63 2.00 -18.55
N PHE A 315 7.01 3.17 -18.03
CA PHE A 315 6.54 4.45 -18.53
C PHE A 315 7.75 5.24 -19.07
N GLU A 316 7.57 5.82 -20.25
CA GLU A 316 8.53 6.73 -20.86
C GLU A 316 8.02 8.16 -20.71
N LYS A 317 8.93 9.09 -20.38
CA LYS A 317 8.63 10.52 -20.28
C LYS A 317 8.42 11.13 -21.66
#